data_2225cf9c0a786f40cc851c4070c35192
#
_entry.id   2225cf9c0a786f40cc851c4070c35192
#
_cell.length_a   1.000
_cell.length_b   1.000
_cell.length_c   1.000
_cell.angle_alpha   90.00
_cell.angle_beta   90.00
_cell.angle_gamma   90.00
#
_symmetry.space_group_name_H-M   'P 1'
#
loop_
_entity.id
_entity.type
_entity.pdbx_description
1 polymer ?
#
loop_
_entity_poly.entity_id
_entity_poly.type
_entity_poly.pdbx_seq_one_letter_code
_entity_poly.pdbx_strand_id
1 'polypeptide(L)'
;MKRKHFNLCYFLVAMFFSSCGAYFNQPLTQSRARLGENTSPEMVIKRFLPKHKTVVGVYKFRDQTGQYKPVENGSTFSTAVTQGGTSILLKSLEESNWFTPIERENIGNLLNERQIIRNTRQEYAGGNKPVKMPPLLFANYIIEGGVVSYDSNIITGGSGLRYFGVGASGEYRQDRITVYLRVVSTSTGQILKNVYVSKTILSQGISANLFKYVSLRRLLEVETGITKNEPAQLAVKEAIDKAVELLITEGIIDGIWEPEGGSKVVDFVKKNYKKEQDEVELTDLFNRKQESRRGEMAISAAGGLSKIVGDYSDAEFNMGADLRIKYFLKNPKYAFSLGVGSTTLSNKNIFKESIFDSNVNFEYYLLPNDRLTPYAYVGLGSVSNKNLNVTYFKFQYGVGLEYLVTNKLGLILRGEQNILASDNLEGLVRGERDDKIWNVRAGINFYF
;
A
#
# COMPACT_ATOMS: atom_id res chain seq x y z
N MET A 1 6.97 48.90 -2.02
CA MET A 1 7.45 47.64 -1.39
C MET A 1 6.77 47.28 -0.06
N LYS A 2 6.24 48.20 0.73
CA LYS A 2 5.64 47.92 2.07
C LYS A 2 4.28 47.14 2.06
N ARG A 3 3.47 47.20 0.99
CA ARG A 3 2.16 46.51 0.92
C ARG A 3 2.22 45.00 0.70
N LYS A 4 3.27 44.48 0.03
CA LYS A 4 3.38 43.02 -0.25
C LYS A 4 3.77 42.21 1.00
N HIS A 5 4.55 42.76 1.90
CA HIS A 5 4.94 42.12 3.17
C HIS A 5 3.78 42.07 4.16
N PHE A 6 2.87 43.05 4.12
CA PHE A 6 1.70 43.06 4.98
C PHE A 6 0.70 41.94 4.66
N ASN A 7 0.48 41.70 3.37
CA ASN A 7 -0.40 40.57 2.92
C ASN A 7 0.19 39.18 3.22
N LEU A 8 1.52 39.03 3.16
CA LEU A 8 2.18 37.77 3.53
C LEU A 8 2.05 37.47 5.03
N CYS A 9 2.13 38.52 5.87
CA CYS A 9 1.94 38.39 7.31
C CYS A 9 0.50 38.01 7.69
N TYR A 10 -0.50 38.58 7.02
CA TYR A 10 -1.92 38.15 7.18
C TYR A 10 -2.16 36.72 6.72
N PHE A 11 -1.56 36.26 5.62
CA PHE A 11 -1.67 34.90 5.13
C PHE A 11 -1.01 33.89 6.09
N LEU A 12 0.15 34.25 6.66
CA LEU A 12 0.82 33.43 7.68
C LEU A 12 -0.01 33.36 8.97
N VAL A 13 -0.57 34.50 9.43
CA VAL A 13 -1.44 34.53 10.62
C VAL A 13 -2.73 33.73 10.37
N ALA A 14 -3.35 33.80 9.18
CA ALA A 14 -4.52 33.02 8.84
C ALA A 14 -4.22 31.51 8.77
N MET A 15 -3.03 31.09 8.33
CA MET A 15 -2.56 29.71 8.40
C MET A 15 -2.43 29.19 9.83
N PHE A 16 -1.99 30.03 10.78
CA PHE A 16 -1.91 29.66 12.20
C PHE A 16 -3.30 29.43 12.80
N PHE A 17 -4.32 30.19 12.39
CA PHE A 17 -5.68 30.01 12.90
C PHE A 17 -6.41 28.81 12.30
N SER A 18 -6.04 28.34 11.12
CA SER A 18 -6.63 27.13 10.53
C SER A 18 -6.12 25.81 11.16
N SER A 19 -5.03 25.86 11.91
CA SER A 19 -4.41 24.69 12.56
C SER A 19 -5.06 24.27 13.89
N CYS A 20 -5.95 25.08 14.47
CA CYS A 20 -6.54 24.79 15.79
C CYS A 20 -7.83 23.94 15.75
N GLY A 21 -8.25 23.42 14.59
CA GLY A 21 -9.51 22.68 14.46
C GLY A 21 -9.63 21.44 15.36
N ALA A 22 -8.53 20.80 15.65
CA ALA A 22 -8.50 19.60 16.51
C ALA A 22 -8.73 19.91 18.00
N TYR A 23 -8.27 21.06 18.47
CA TYR A 23 -8.46 21.49 19.86
C TYR A 23 -9.92 21.88 20.14
N PHE A 24 -10.58 22.51 19.16
CA PHE A 24 -11.98 22.92 19.30
C PHE A 24 -12.99 21.82 19.03
N ASN A 25 -12.59 20.68 18.43
CA ASN A 25 -13.44 19.55 18.13
C ASN A 25 -13.32 18.39 19.15
N GLN A 26 -12.85 18.68 20.36
CA GLN A 26 -12.82 17.67 21.41
C GLN A 26 -14.26 17.26 21.79
N PRO A 27 -14.55 15.95 21.97
CA PRO A 27 -15.87 15.51 22.37
C PRO A 27 -16.16 15.98 23.81
N LEU A 28 -17.07 16.93 23.94
CA LEU A 28 -17.49 17.49 25.22
C LEU A 28 -18.63 16.69 25.88
N THR A 29 -19.24 15.75 25.17
CA THR A 29 -20.36 14.94 25.67
C THR A 29 -20.17 13.47 25.36
N GLN A 30 -20.57 12.59 26.30
CA GLN A 30 -20.62 11.16 26.04
C GLN A 30 -21.70 10.83 24.99
N SER A 31 -21.33 10.02 24.01
CA SER A 31 -22.32 9.52 23.05
C SER A 31 -23.18 8.45 23.68
N ARG A 32 -24.49 8.43 23.33
CA ARG A 32 -25.38 7.35 23.73
C ARG A 32 -24.94 6.02 23.10
N ALA A 33 -25.28 4.91 23.73
CA ALA A 33 -25.13 3.59 23.14
C ALA A 33 -25.83 3.51 21.77
N ARG A 34 -25.21 2.90 20.81
CA ARG A 34 -25.69 2.77 19.42
C ARG A 34 -25.83 1.30 19.04
N LEU A 35 -26.60 1.06 17.98
CA LEU A 35 -26.71 -0.25 17.36
C LEU A 35 -25.36 -0.66 16.76
N GLY A 36 -24.72 -1.66 17.35
CA GLY A 36 -23.52 -2.29 16.86
C GLY A 36 -22.32 -1.34 16.63
N GLU A 37 -21.19 -1.93 16.40
CA GLU A 37 -20.00 -1.21 15.96
C GLU A 37 -19.97 -1.25 14.43
N ASN A 38 -20.04 -0.09 13.79
CA ASN A 38 -19.87 0.01 12.33
C ASN A 38 -18.37 -0.14 12.02
N THR A 39 -18.00 -1.31 11.61
CA THR A 39 -16.79 -1.53 10.83
C THR A 39 -17.15 -1.31 9.38
N SER A 40 -16.45 -0.49 8.74
CA SER A 40 -16.38 -0.20 7.31
C SER A 40 -16.92 -1.23 6.28
N PRO A 41 -16.69 -1.09 4.99
CA PRO A 41 -17.77 -1.13 4.01
C PRO A 41 -18.54 -2.44 4.00
N GLU A 42 -19.80 -2.31 3.65
CA GLU A 42 -20.74 -3.39 3.43
C GLU A 42 -20.06 -4.54 2.67
N MET A 43 -20.11 -5.75 3.22
CA MET A 43 -19.61 -6.94 2.54
C MET A 43 -20.27 -7.04 1.17
N VAL A 44 -19.47 -7.13 0.11
CA VAL A 44 -19.97 -7.24 -1.27
C VAL A 44 -20.88 -8.46 -1.40
N ILE A 45 -20.60 -9.52 -0.67
CA ILE A 45 -21.36 -10.76 -0.67
C ILE A 45 -22.79 -10.60 -0.15
N LYS A 46 -23.09 -9.61 0.68
CA LYS A 46 -24.46 -9.32 1.17
C LYS A 46 -25.45 -8.95 0.05
N ARG A 47 -24.93 -8.56 -1.13
CA ARG A 47 -25.74 -8.23 -2.30
C ARG A 47 -26.30 -9.45 -3.02
N PHE A 48 -25.76 -10.63 -2.70
CA PHE A 48 -26.16 -11.89 -3.31
C PHE A 48 -26.74 -12.81 -2.27
N LEU A 49 -27.87 -13.42 -2.59
CA LEU A 49 -28.52 -14.39 -1.73
C LEU A 49 -28.10 -15.80 -2.13
N PRO A 50 -28.00 -16.74 -1.17
CA PRO A 50 -27.85 -18.14 -1.47
C PRO A 50 -29.16 -18.72 -1.97
N LYS A 51 -29.10 -19.72 -2.83
CA LYS A 51 -30.26 -20.51 -3.25
C LYS A 51 -30.96 -21.17 -2.07
N HIS A 52 -30.18 -21.62 -1.09
CA HIS A 52 -30.65 -22.16 0.19
C HIS A 52 -29.69 -21.76 1.30
N LYS A 53 -30.25 -21.26 2.42
CA LYS A 53 -29.43 -20.98 3.60
C LYS A 53 -28.91 -22.29 4.20
N THR A 54 -27.64 -22.32 4.52
CA THR A 54 -26.99 -23.49 5.08
C THR A 54 -26.98 -23.45 6.61
N VAL A 55 -27.39 -24.53 7.26
CA VAL A 55 -27.35 -24.64 8.73
C VAL A 55 -25.94 -24.97 9.17
N VAL A 56 -25.38 -24.11 10.02
CA VAL A 56 -24.01 -24.24 10.50
C VAL A 56 -23.94 -24.22 12.03
N GLY A 57 -23.11 -25.11 12.57
CA GLY A 57 -22.78 -25.12 14.00
C GLY A 57 -21.49 -24.34 14.24
N VAL A 58 -21.53 -23.37 15.14
CA VAL A 58 -20.32 -22.66 15.60
C VAL A 58 -20.01 -23.12 17.01
N TYR A 59 -18.83 -23.68 17.21
CA TYR A 59 -18.39 -24.04 18.57
C TYR A 59 -17.72 -22.84 19.22
N LYS A 60 -16.43 -22.86 19.48
CA LYS A 60 -15.75 -21.77 20.17
C LYS A 60 -14.74 -21.09 19.25
N PHE A 61 -14.91 -19.79 19.03
CA PHE A 61 -13.90 -18.97 18.41
C PHE A 61 -12.91 -18.49 19.47
N ARG A 62 -11.66 -18.98 19.42
CA ARG A 62 -10.69 -18.81 20.49
C ARG A 62 -9.65 -17.74 20.17
N ASP A 63 -9.27 -17.00 21.21
CA ASP A 63 -8.01 -16.27 21.18
C ASP A 63 -6.86 -17.26 21.45
N GLN A 64 -5.98 -17.43 20.46
CA GLN A 64 -4.81 -18.33 20.51
C GLN A 64 -3.50 -17.54 20.66
N THR A 65 -3.57 -16.22 20.79
CA THR A 65 -2.38 -15.36 20.86
C THR A 65 -1.69 -15.42 22.19
N GLY A 66 -2.43 -15.65 23.28
CA GLY A 66 -1.90 -15.64 24.64
C GLY A 66 -1.36 -14.28 25.08
N GLN A 67 -1.69 -13.20 24.37
CA GLN A 67 -1.14 -11.87 24.64
C GLN A 67 -2.03 -11.05 25.57
N TYR A 68 -1.36 -10.31 26.46
CA TYR A 68 -1.97 -9.36 27.38
C TYR A 68 -1.73 -7.92 26.91
N LYS A 69 -2.59 -7.00 27.37
CA LYS A 69 -2.43 -5.58 27.06
C LYS A 69 -1.12 -5.06 27.65
N PRO A 70 -0.29 -4.35 26.86
CA PRO A 70 0.90 -3.72 27.40
C PRO A 70 0.51 -2.61 28.39
N VAL A 71 1.25 -2.51 29.49
CA VAL A 71 1.12 -1.46 30.52
C VAL A 71 2.48 -0.83 30.74
N GLU A 72 2.56 0.49 30.79
CA GLU A 72 3.83 1.21 30.97
C GLU A 72 4.52 0.90 32.32
N ASN A 73 3.73 0.71 33.39
CA ASN A 73 4.25 0.43 34.73
C ASN A 73 3.40 -0.65 35.40
N GLY A 74 3.86 -1.90 35.33
CA GLY A 74 3.23 -3.03 36.01
C GLY A 74 2.87 -4.22 35.10
N SER A 75 2.13 -5.18 35.64
CA SER A 75 1.59 -6.31 34.87
C SER A 75 0.07 -6.22 34.78
N THR A 76 -0.48 -6.67 33.66
CA THR A 76 -1.92 -6.77 33.46
C THR A 76 -2.32 -8.19 33.09
N PHE A 77 -3.48 -8.64 33.60
CA PHE A 77 -4.11 -9.89 33.18
C PHE A 77 -5.21 -9.67 32.13
N SER A 78 -5.36 -8.44 31.66
CA SER A 78 -6.32 -8.12 30.60
C SER A 78 -5.77 -8.58 29.25
N THR A 79 -6.52 -9.44 28.54
CA THR A 79 -6.13 -9.92 27.21
C THR A 79 -6.05 -8.78 26.19
N ALA A 80 -5.08 -8.84 25.31
CA ALA A 80 -4.91 -7.85 24.25
C ALA A 80 -6.04 -7.93 23.21
N VAL A 81 -6.58 -9.14 23.03
CA VAL A 81 -7.65 -9.46 22.08
C VAL A 81 -8.93 -9.77 22.84
N THR A 82 -10.08 -9.39 22.26
CA THR A 82 -11.40 -9.68 22.84
C THR A 82 -11.66 -11.18 22.97
N GLN A 83 -12.27 -11.60 24.05
CA GLN A 83 -12.71 -12.99 24.27
C GLN A 83 -14.13 -13.24 23.70
N GLY A 84 -14.81 -12.21 23.22
CA GLY A 84 -16.15 -12.29 22.62
C GLY A 84 -16.18 -12.70 21.13
N GLY A 85 -15.13 -13.32 20.62
CA GLY A 85 -14.99 -13.67 19.20
C GLY A 85 -16.11 -14.57 18.67
N THR A 86 -16.62 -15.53 19.47
CA THR A 86 -17.74 -16.38 19.07
C THR A 86 -19.02 -15.57 18.79
N SER A 87 -19.35 -14.61 19.65
CA SER A 87 -20.54 -13.77 19.48
C SER A 87 -20.41 -12.88 18.23
N ILE A 88 -19.21 -12.36 17.97
CA ILE A 88 -18.93 -11.58 16.75
C ILE A 88 -19.10 -12.46 15.50
N LEU A 89 -18.55 -13.67 15.52
CA LEU A 89 -18.67 -14.61 14.39
C LEU A 89 -20.11 -15.01 14.12
N LEU A 90 -20.87 -15.36 15.16
CA LEU A 90 -22.31 -15.69 15.04
C LEU A 90 -23.07 -14.53 14.39
N LYS A 91 -22.81 -13.31 14.81
CA LYS A 91 -23.43 -12.11 14.25
C LYS A 91 -23.04 -11.89 12.80
N SER A 92 -21.76 -12.06 12.45
CA SER A 92 -21.28 -11.93 11.08
C SER A 92 -21.90 -12.97 10.14
N LEU A 93 -22.01 -14.22 10.59
CA LEU A 93 -22.67 -15.31 9.83
C LEU A 93 -24.16 -15.01 9.61
N GLU A 94 -24.87 -14.54 10.63
CA GLU A 94 -26.28 -14.14 10.53
C GLU A 94 -26.45 -12.99 9.54
N GLU A 95 -25.65 -11.93 9.66
CA GLU A 95 -25.70 -10.74 8.82
C GLU A 95 -25.32 -11.01 7.35
N SER A 96 -24.55 -12.06 7.09
CA SER A 96 -24.21 -12.47 5.73
C SER A 96 -25.44 -12.92 4.92
N ASN A 97 -26.51 -13.37 5.60
CA ASN A 97 -27.69 -14.02 5.04
C ASN A 97 -27.44 -15.36 4.31
N TRP A 98 -26.24 -15.90 4.36
CA TRP A 98 -25.87 -17.18 3.74
C TRP A 98 -26.07 -18.38 4.67
N PHE A 99 -25.99 -18.13 5.97
CA PHE A 99 -26.01 -19.18 6.98
C PHE A 99 -27.17 -19.02 7.96
N THR A 100 -27.56 -20.15 8.53
CA THR A 100 -28.42 -20.23 9.72
C THR A 100 -27.56 -20.82 10.85
N PRO A 101 -26.94 -19.97 11.68
CA PRO A 101 -26.13 -20.46 12.80
C PRO A 101 -27.00 -21.09 13.87
N ILE A 102 -26.55 -22.20 14.44
CA ILE A 102 -27.19 -22.87 15.57
C ILE A 102 -26.26 -22.95 16.76
N GLU A 103 -26.87 -22.90 17.97
CA GLU A 103 -26.13 -22.93 19.23
C GLU A 103 -25.34 -24.23 19.39
N ARG A 104 -24.03 -24.15 19.57
CA ARG A 104 -23.14 -25.28 19.89
C ARG A 104 -22.10 -24.93 20.95
N GLU A 105 -21.85 -23.66 21.24
CA GLU A 105 -20.90 -23.25 22.26
C GLU A 105 -21.42 -23.63 23.66
N ASN A 106 -22.71 -23.34 23.95
CA ASN A 106 -23.36 -23.59 25.23
C ASN A 106 -24.50 -24.60 25.10
N ILE A 107 -24.30 -25.63 24.28
CA ILE A 107 -25.32 -26.63 24.01
C ILE A 107 -25.82 -27.34 25.28
N GLY A 108 -25.00 -27.43 26.33
CA GLY A 108 -25.38 -28.01 27.62
C GLY A 108 -26.58 -27.30 28.26
N ASN A 109 -26.61 -25.95 28.20
CA ASN A 109 -27.72 -25.15 28.71
C ASN A 109 -29.02 -25.44 27.94
N LEU A 110 -28.92 -25.53 26.61
CA LEU A 110 -30.06 -25.86 25.77
C LEU A 110 -30.60 -27.27 26.03
N LEU A 111 -29.73 -28.27 26.22
CA LEU A 111 -30.14 -29.64 26.51
C LEU A 111 -30.80 -29.74 27.88
N ASN A 112 -30.25 -29.05 28.89
CA ASN A 112 -30.83 -28.98 30.22
C ASN A 112 -32.24 -28.35 30.19
N GLU A 113 -32.41 -27.23 29.51
CA GLU A 113 -33.71 -26.59 29.36
C GLU A 113 -34.74 -27.51 28.66
N ARG A 114 -34.30 -28.20 27.62
CA ARG A 114 -35.14 -29.21 26.94
C ARG A 114 -35.56 -30.36 27.84
N GLN A 115 -34.71 -30.75 28.79
CA GLN A 115 -35.04 -31.77 29.76
C GLN A 115 -36.06 -31.25 30.78
N ILE A 116 -35.92 -30.02 31.26
CA ILE A 116 -36.90 -29.37 32.15
C ILE A 116 -38.29 -29.33 31.45
N ILE A 117 -38.33 -28.84 30.18
CA ILE A 117 -39.57 -28.80 29.41
C ILE A 117 -40.20 -30.18 29.25
N ARG A 118 -39.38 -31.22 29.01
CA ARG A 118 -39.87 -32.58 28.88
C ARG A 118 -40.48 -33.08 30.17
N ASN A 119 -39.78 -32.90 31.29
CA ASN A 119 -40.24 -33.35 32.61
C ASN A 119 -41.54 -32.61 33.02
N THR A 120 -41.58 -31.27 32.84
CA THR A 120 -42.77 -30.47 33.10
C THR A 120 -43.96 -30.90 32.27
N ARG A 121 -43.79 -31.13 30.98
CA ARG A 121 -44.85 -31.62 30.10
C ARG A 121 -45.34 -33.03 30.48
N GLN A 122 -44.46 -33.88 30.96
CA GLN A 122 -44.81 -35.22 31.43
C GLN A 122 -45.59 -35.15 32.72
N GLU A 123 -45.21 -34.31 33.66
CA GLU A 123 -45.86 -34.12 34.95
C GLU A 123 -47.30 -33.57 34.83
N TYR A 124 -47.48 -32.59 33.94
CA TYR A 124 -48.76 -31.88 33.77
C TYR A 124 -49.60 -32.40 32.60
N ALA A 125 -49.28 -33.53 32.00
CA ALA A 125 -50.03 -34.09 30.87
C ALA A 125 -51.43 -34.60 31.19
N GLY A 126 -51.80 -34.71 32.49
CA GLY A 126 -53.19 -35.06 32.91
C GLY A 126 -53.70 -36.39 32.37
N GLY A 127 -52.87 -37.42 32.17
CA GLY A 127 -53.22 -38.68 31.55
C GLY A 127 -53.16 -38.72 30.01
N ASN A 128 -53.00 -37.59 29.35
CA ASN A 128 -52.77 -37.52 27.91
C ASN A 128 -51.30 -37.75 27.58
N LYS A 129 -51.02 -38.31 26.39
CA LYS A 129 -49.61 -38.48 25.95
C LYS A 129 -48.93 -37.11 25.82
N PRO A 130 -47.77 -36.89 26.44
CA PRO A 130 -47.07 -35.62 26.39
C PRO A 130 -46.71 -35.29 24.94
N VAL A 131 -46.88 -34.02 24.54
CA VAL A 131 -46.50 -33.54 23.21
C VAL A 131 -45.00 -33.66 23.04
N LYS A 132 -44.57 -34.43 22.02
CA LYS A 132 -43.14 -34.59 21.70
C LYS A 132 -42.55 -33.24 21.29
N MET A 133 -41.34 -32.97 21.80
CA MET A 133 -40.58 -31.79 21.32
C MET A 133 -40.05 -32.00 19.91
N PRO A 134 -40.04 -30.96 19.09
CA PRO A 134 -39.40 -31.05 17.76
C PRO A 134 -37.91 -31.37 17.89
N PRO A 135 -37.33 -32.08 16.93
CA PRO A 135 -35.89 -32.34 16.95
C PRO A 135 -35.10 -31.02 16.82
N LEU A 136 -33.87 -31.01 17.33
CA LEU A 136 -32.94 -29.93 17.09
C LEU A 136 -32.51 -29.96 15.62
N LEU A 137 -32.21 -28.80 15.09
CA LEU A 137 -31.59 -28.68 13.74
C LEU A 137 -30.23 -29.36 13.75
N PHE A 138 -29.92 -30.00 12.63
CA PHE A 138 -28.60 -30.57 12.38
C PHE A 138 -27.72 -29.52 11.72
N ALA A 139 -26.46 -29.44 12.15
CA ALA A 139 -25.46 -28.64 11.45
C ALA A 139 -24.95 -29.44 10.26
N ASN A 140 -25.08 -28.91 9.05
CA ASN A 140 -24.49 -29.52 7.86
C ASN A 140 -22.97 -29.35 7.87
N TYR A 141 -22.52 -28.23 8.42
CA TYR A 141 -21.12 -27.89 8.56
C TYR A 141 -20.83 -27.31 9.96
N ILE A 142 -19.61 -27.52 10.41
CA ILE A 142 -19.05 -26.87 11.57
C ILE A 142 -18.16 -25.73 11.08
N ILE A 143 -18.34 -24.56 11.65
CA ILE A 143 -17.44 -23.43 11.46
C ILE A 143 -16.62 -23.26 12.72
N GLU A 144 -15.31 -23.33 12.60
CA GLU A 144 -14.34 -23.15 13.66
C GLU A 144 -13.36 -22.05 13.28
N GLY A 145 -12.83 -21.37 14.28
CA GLY A 145 -11.86 -20.31 14.04
C GLY A 145 -11.22 -19.76 15.30
N GLY A 146 -10.42 -18.76 15.10
CA GLY A 146 -9.76 -18.07 16.19
C GLY A 146 -8.87 -16.95 15.73
N VAL A 147 -8.38 -16.16 16.69
CA VAL A 147 -7.30 -15.22 16.49
C VAL A 147 -5.98 -15.97 16.64
N VAL A 148 -5.20 -16.03 15.56
CA VAL A 148 -3.93 -16.78 15.51
C VAL A 148 -2.76 -15.95 16.00
N SER A 149 -2.71 -14.69 15.58
CA SER A 149 -1.65 -13.76 15.99
C SER A 149 -2.19 -12.36 16.24
N TYR A 150 -1.53 -11.69 17.17
CA TYR A 150 -1.60 -10.26 17.38
C TYR A 150 -0.16 -9.74 17.46
N ASP A 151 0.32 -9.24 16.33
CA ASP A 151 1.67 -8.72 16.23
C ASP A 151 1.62 -7.22 16.52
N SER A 152 2.19 -6.81 17.64
CA SER A 152 2.27 -5.41 18.04
C SER A 152 3.58 -4.77 17.58
N ASN A 153 3.55 -3.46 17.32
CA ASN A 153 4.72 -2.68 16.93
C ASN A 153 5.45 -3.20 15.68
N ILE A 154 4.74 -3.70 14.68
CA ILE A 154 5.33 -4.19 13.43
C ILE A 154 6.14 -3.08 12.76
N ILE A 155 5.57 -1.87 12.74
CA ILE A 155 6.23 -0.67 12.25
C ILE A 155 5.97 0.42 13.30
N THR A 156 7.05 0.99 13.80
CA THR A 156 6.99 2.18 14.66
C THR A 156 7.88 3.24 14.03
N GLY A 157 7.40 4.45 14.04
CA GLY A 157 8.16 5.56 13.52
C GLY A 157 7.66 6.87 14.12
N GLY A 158 8.51 7.85 14.09
CA GLY A 158 8.17 9.19 14.55
C GLY A 158 9.15 10.19 13.99
N SER A 159 8.73 11.42 13.89
CA SER A 159 9.57 12.56 13.58
C SER A 159 9.22 13.72 14.50
N GLY A 160 10.24 14.42 14.95
CA GLY A 160 10.05 15.59 15.79
C GLY A 160 11.00 16.69 15.38
N LEU A 161 10.54 17.93 15.45
CA LEU A 161 11.34 19.12 15.25
C LEU A 161 11.15 20.04 16.44
N ARG A 162 12.25 20.51 16.99
CA ARG A 162 12.23 21.54 18.07
C ARG A 162 13.18 22.68 17.72
N TYR A 163 12.68 23.89 17.74
CA TYR A 163 13.45 25.10 17.49
C TYR A 163 13.03 26.23 18.42
N PHE A 164 13.98 26.78 19.17
CA PHE A 164 13.75 27.86 20.14
C PHE A 164 12.55 27.67 21.08
N GLY A 165 12.37 26.44 21.60
CA GLY A 165 11.31 26.13 22.55
C GLY A 165 9.95 25.82 21.93
N VAL A 166 9.82 25.86 20.60
CA VAL A 166 8.66 25.38 19.87
C VAL A 166 8.99 24.00 19.26
N GLY A 167 8.18 23.01 19.52
CA GLY A 167 8.38 21.66 18.99
C GLY A 167 7.08 21.03 18.54
N ALA A 168 7.18 20.18 17.54
CA ALA A 168 6.11 19.27 17.12
C ALA A 168 6.71 17.90 16.91
N SER A 169 5.99 16.86 17.33
CA SER A 169 6.34 15.47 17.07
C SER A 169 5.13 14.68 16.60
N GLY A 170 5.37 13.75 15.70
CA GLY A 170 4.39 12.79 15.25
C GLY A 170 4.93 11.38 15.45
N GLU A 171 4.12 10.52 16.00
CA GLU A 171 4.43 9.11 16.20
C GLU A 171 3.35 8.25 15.53
N TYR A 172 3.74 7.12 14.97
CA TYR A 172 2.81 6.12 14.49
C TYR A 172 3.26 4.72 14.90
N ARG A 173 2.26 3.88 15.12
CA ARG A 173 2.43 2.48 15.44
C ARG A 173 1.47 1.67 14.59
N GLN A 174 1.96 0.57 14.07
CA GLN A 174 1.19 -0.36 13.27
C GLN A 174 1.20 -1.73 13.93
N ASP A 175 0.01 -2.23 14.27
CA ASP A 175 -0.19 -3.58 14.78
C ASP A 175 -0.92 -4.41 13.72
N ARG A 176 -0.91 -5.75 13.86
CA ARG A 176 -1.62 -6.67 12.97
C ARG A 176 -2.33 -7.74 13.75
N ILE A 177 -3.59 -7.97 13.42
CA ILE A 177 -4.38 -9.09 13.92
C ILE A 177 -4.62 -10.05 12.76
N THR A 178 -4.41 -11.35 13.01
CA THR A 178 -4.71 -12.39 12.03
C THR A 178 -5.73 -13.35 12.61
N VAL A 179 -6.79 -13.60 11.84
CA VAL A 179 -7.84 -14.57 12.16
C VAL A 179 -7.89 -15.66 11.11
N TYR A 180 -8.35 -16.85 11.51
CA TYR A 180 -8.68 -17.91 10.57
C TYR A 180 -10.10 -18.40 10.79
N LEU A 181 -10.72 -18.90 9.74
CA LEU A 181 -11.95 -19.67 9.76
C LEU A 181 -11.79 -20.92 8.91
N ARG A 182 -12.31 -22.03 9.40
CA ARG A 182 -12.39 -23.28 8.64
C ARG A 182 -13.78 -23.85 8.67
N VAL A 183 -14.17 -24.49 7.58
CA VAL A 183 -15.44 -25.21 7.42
C VAL A 183 -15.16 -26.69 7.39
N VAL A 184 -15.81 -27.44 8.27
CA VAL A 184 -15.69 -28.88 8.37
C VAL A 184 -17.04 -29.51 8.04
N SER A 185 -17.07 -30.47 7.14
CA SER A 185 -18.26 -31.27 6.83
C SER A 185 -18.59 -32.18 8.00
N THR A 186 -19.83 -32.12 8.51
CA THR A 186 -20.26 -33.00 9.62
C THR A 186 -20.44 -34.44 9.19
N SER A 187 -20.68 -34.69 7.90
CA SER A 187 -20.89 -36.03 7.33
C SER A 187 -19.59 -36.81 7.10
N THR A 188 -18.51 -36.10 6.73
CA THR A 188 -17.24 -36.72 6.34
C THR A 188 -16.07 -36.38 7.26
N GLY A 189 -16.18 -35.31 8.08
CA GLY A 189 -15.07 -34.77 8.86
C GLY A 189 -14.02 -34.02 8.01
N GLN A 190 -14.25 -33.89 6.70
CA GLN A 190 -13.33 -33.19 5.81
C GLN A 190 -13.36 -31.70 6.04
N ILE A 191 -12.18 -31.06 6.07
CA ILE A 191 -12.04 -29.60 6.03
C ILE A 191 -12.24 -29.17 4.58
N LEU A 192 -13.36 -28.50 4.30
CA LEU A 192 -13.71 -28.06 2.96
C LEU A 192 -12.99 -26.74 2.58
N LYS A 193 -12.87 -25.84 3.55
CA LYS A 193 -12.20 -24.56 3.39
C LYS A 193 -11.48 -24.13 4.66
N ASN A 194 -10.38 -23.41 4.47
CA ASN A 194 -9.65 -22.78 5.55
C ASN A 194 -9.14 -21.42 5.03
N VAL A 195 -9.65 -20.34 5.59
CA VAL A 195 -9.31 -18.97 5.17
C VAL A 195 -8.57 -18.23 6.29
N TYR A 196 -7.62 -17.38 5.87
CA TYR A 196 -6.86 -16.52 6.75
C TYR A 196 -7.05 -15.07 6.34
N VAL A 197 -7.29 -14.20 7.30
CA VAL A 197 -7.45 -12.77 7.10
C VAL A 197 -6.61 -12.02 8.11
N SER A 198 -5.82 -11.07 7.64
CA SER A 198 -5.04 -10.17 8.48
C SER A 198 -5.58 -8.74 8.37
N LYS A 199 -5.80 -8.10 9.50
CA LYS A 199 -6.17 -6.68 9.60
C LYS A 199 -5.05 -5.91 10.26
N THR A 200 -4.61 -4.86 9.60
CA THR A 200 -3.64 -3.90 10.14
C THR A 200 -4.36 -2.83 10.93
N ILE A 201 -3.85 -2.53 12.12
CA ILE A 201 -4.30 -1.47 13.02
C ILE A 201 -3.29 -0.35 12.97
N LEU A 202 -3.75 0.88 12.73
CA LEU A 202 -2.91 2.07 12.74
C LEU A 202 -3.23 2.96 13.93
N SER A 203 -2.23 3.20 14.76
CA SER A 203 -2.28 4.17 15.85
C SER A 203 -1.38 5.35 15.50
N GLN A 204 -1.88 6.56 15.66
CA GLN A 204 -1.15 7.79 15.37
C GLN A 204 -1.25 8.74 16.56
N GLY A 205 -0.11 9.32 16.93
CA GLY A 205 0.00 10.38 17.93
C GLY A 205 0.65 11.59 17.31
N ILE A 206 0.07 12.76 17.51
CA ILE A 206 0.65 14.05 17.12
C ILE A 206 0.68 14.92 18.37
N SER A 207 1.85 15.44 18.72
CA SER A 207 2.01 16.39 19.83
C SER A 207 2.71 17.66 19.37
N ALA A 208 2.32 18.78 19.94
CA ALA A 208 2.97 20.06 19.74
C ALA A 208 3.21 20.70 21.11
N ASN A 209 4.44 21.18 21.33
CA ASN A 209 4.85 21.77 22.59
C ASN A 209 5.50 23.15 22.36
N LEU A 210 5.17 24.07 23.24
CA LEU A 210 5.78 25.40 23.32
C LEU A 210 6.45 25.55 24.68
N PHE A 211 7.76 25.75 24.64
CA PHE A 211 8.55 26.07 25.82
C PHE A 211 9.16 27.46 25.66
N LYS A 212 8.82 28.40 26.56
CA LYS A 212 9.40 29.73 26.58
C LYS A 212 9.95 30.05 27.95
N TYR A 213 11.25 30.28 27.99
CA TYR A 213 11.89 30.81 29.18
C TYR A 213 11.57 32.31 29.32
N VAL A 214 10.84 32.69 30.36
CA VAL A 214 10.41 34.07 30.58
C VAL A 214 11.33 34.76 31.61
N SER A 215 11.75 34.06 32.66
CA SER A 215 12.74 34.51 33.65
C SER A 215 13.12 33.34 34.57
N LEU A 216 14.15 33.50 35.42
CA LEU A 216 14.58 32.49 36.40
C LEU A 216 13.47 31.94 37.32
N ARG A 217 12.32 32.61 37.41
CA ARG A 217 11.18 32.21 38.24
C ARG A 217 9.88 32.00 37.46
N ARG A 218 9.87 32.12 36.14
CA ARG A 218 8.68 31.96 35.30
C ARG A 218 9.01 31.16 34.06
N LEU A 219 8.44 29.99 33.98
CA LEU A 219 8.48 29.09 32.88
C LEU A 219 7.08 29.00 32.27
N LEU A 220 6.97 29.19 30.96
CA LEU A 220 5.75 28.91 30.23
C LEU A 220 5.96 27.64 29.41
N GLU A 221 5.22 26.59 29.73
CA GLU A 221 5.19 25.36 29.01
C GLU A 221 3.74 25.07 28.60
N VAL A 222 3.52 24.92 27.33
CA VAL A 222 2.22 24.56 26.77
C VAL A 222 2.43 23.32 25.89
N GLU A 223 1.74 22.25 26.23
CA GLU A 223 1.75 21.03 25.48
C GLU A 223 0.32 20.70 25.02
N THR A 224 0.17 20.32 23.77
CA THR A 224 -1.08 19.80 23.21
C THR A 224 -0.78 18.62 22.33
N GLY A 225 -1.61 17.59 22.41
CA GLY A 225 -1.45 16.38 21.64
C GLY A 225 -2.78 15.74 21.29
N ILE A 226 -2.79 15.01 20.19
CA ILE A 226 -3.93 14.19 19.75
C ILE A 226 -3.42 12.81 19.42
N THR A 227 -4.06 11.81 20.03
CA THR A 227 -3.80 10.41 19.72
C THR A 227 -5.05 9.81 19.13
N LYS A 228 -4.92 9.20 17.96
CA LYS A 228 -5.99 8.44 17.29
C LYS A 228 -5.59 6.98 17.24
N ASN A 229 -6.32 6.15 17.97
CA ASN A 229 -6.13 4.71 17.99
C ASN A 229 -7.36 4.01 17.40
N GLU A 230 -7.13 3.05 16.51
CA GLU A 230 -8.17 2.10 16.11
C GLU A 230 -8.29 1.03 17.22
N PRO A 231 -9.48 0.80 17.81
CA PRO A 231 -9.65 -0.20 18.82
C PRO A 231 -9.37 -1.61 18.29
N ALA A 232 -8.58 -2.41 19.00
CA ALA A 232 -8.27 -3.80 18.60
C ALA A 232 -9.54 -4.65 18.42
N GLN A 233 -10.59 -4.38 19.19
CA GLN A 233 -11.88 -5.06 19.06
C GLN A 233 -12.55 -4.82 17.70
N LEU A 234 -12.52 -3.57 17.18
CA LEU A 234 -13.04 -3.24 15.85
C LEU A 234 -12.26 -3.97 14.76
N ALA A 235 -10.95 -4.04 14.90
CA ALA A 235 -10.10 -4.76 13.98
C ALA A 235 -10.37 -6.26 13.96
N VAL A 236 -10.61 -6.88 15.14
CA VAL A 236 -11.04 -8.29 15.24
C VAL A 236 -12.38 -8.49 14.53
N LYS A 237 -13.35 -7.59 14.77
CA LYS A 237 -14.66 -7.66 14.12
C LYS A 237 -14.52 -7.57 12.58
N GLU A 238 -13.79 -6.60 12.09
CA GLU A 238 -13.57 -6.43 10.64
C GLU A 238 -12.85 -7.64 10.02
N ALA A 239 -11.86 -8.20 10.73
CA ALA A 239 -11.16 -9.39 10.28
C ALA A 239 -12.08 -10.62 10.23
N ILE A 240 -12.98 -10.80 11.21
CA ILE A 240 -13.99 -11.87 11.22
C ILE A 240 -15.00 -11.66 10.09
N ASP A 241 -15.51 -10.44 9.91
CA ASP A 241 -16.45 -10.10 8.84
C ASP A 241 -15.83 -10.42 7.47
N LYS A 242 -14.58 -10.03 7.25
CA LYS A 242 -13.85 -10.35 6.03
C LYS A 242 -13.57 -11.84 5.86
N ALA A 243 -13.29 -12.56 6.95
CA ALA A 243 -13.10 -14.00 6.89
C ALA A 243 -14.39 -14.75 6.52
N VAL A 244 -15.55 -14.30 7.01
CA VAL A 244 -16.86 -14.82 6.60
C VAL A 244 -17.13 -14.53 5.11
N GLU A 245 -16.86 -13.30 4.65
CA GLU A 245 -16.98 -12.94 3.23
C GLU A 245 -16.08 -13.81 2.35
N LEU A 246 -14.83 -13.99 2.74
CA LEU A 246 -13.86 -14.81 2.00
C LEU A 246 -14.26 -16.27 1.96
N LEU A 247 -14.77 -16.81 3.09
CA LEU A 247 -15.28 -18.16 3.19
C LEU A 247 -16.43 -18.41 2.20
N ILE A 248 -17.37 -17.46 2.10
CA ILE A 248 -18.49 -17.53 1.17
C ILE A 248 -17.97 -17.40 -0.27
N THR A 249 -17.11 -16.44 -0.52
CA THR A 249 -16.52 -16.17 -1.84
C THR A 249 -15.81 -17.38 -2.40
N GLU A 250 -14.89 -17.97 -1.65
CA GLU A 250 -14.15 -19.16 -2.05
C GLU A 250 -15.07 -20.39 -2.14
N GLY A 251 -16.06 -20.50 -1.25
CA GLY A 251 -17.04 -21.57 -1.29
C GLY A 251 -17.94 -21.52 -2.54
N ILE A 252 -18.28 -20.32 -3.04
CA ILE A 252 -18.99 -20.13 -4.31
C ILE A 252 -18.09 -20.54 -5.48
N ILE A 253 -16.83 -20.13 -5.45
CA ILE A 253 -15.86 -20.44 -6.52
C ILE A 253 -15.64 -21.94 -6.64
N ASP A 254 -15.62 -22.68 -5.53
CA ASP A 254 -15.42 -24.13 -5.47
C ASP A 254 -16.73 -24.92 -5.61
N GLY A 255 -17.88 -24.24 -5.69
CA GLY A 255 -19.18 -24.90 -5.83
C GLY A 255 -19.73 -25.52 -4.53
N ILE A 256 -19.22 -25.12 -3.36
CA ILE A 256 -19.75 -25.54 -2.04
C ILE A 256 -21.06 -24.80 -1.74
N TRP A 257 -21.13 -23.54 -2.11
CA TRP A 257 -22.30 -22.68 -1.96
C TRP A 257 -22.88 -22.28 -3.31
N GLU A 258 -24.21 -22.41 -3.48
CA GLU A 258 -24.90 -22.00 -4.72
C GLU A 258 -25.57 -20.64 -4.53
N PRO A 259 -25.18 -19.58 -5.29
CA PRO A 259 -25.88 -18.32 -5.31
C PRO A 259 -27.19 -18.39 -6.10
N GLU A 260 -28.21 -17.61 -5.70
CA GLU A 260 -29.51 -17.54 -6.38
C GLU A 260 -29.40 -17.10 -7.86
N GLY A 261 -28.43 -16.22 -8.16
CA GLY A 261 -28.19 -15.72 -9.53
C GLY A 261 -27.38 -16.66 -10.45
N GLY A 262 -27.02 -17.89 -9.99
CA GLY A 262 -26.33 -18.89 -10.79
C GLY A 262 -24.97 -18.46 -11.33
N SER A 263 -24.61 -18.92 -12.55
CA SER A 263 -23.28 -18.70 -13.14
C SER A 263 -22.86 -17.24 -13.27
N LYS A 264 -23.80 -16.32 -13.53
CA LYS A 264 -23.49 -14.88 -13.64
C LYS A 264 -22.92 -14.30 -12.33
N VAL A 265 -23.47 -14.74 -11.20
CA VAL A 265 -22.96 -14.33 -9.87
C VAL A 265 -21.62 -14.98 -9.60
N VAL A 266 -21.44 -16.26 -9.94
CA VAL A 266 -20.16 -16.97 -9.81
C VAL A 266 -19.05 -16.24 -10.59
N ASP A 267 -19.32 -15.84 -11.84
CA ASP A 267 -18.34 -15.14 -12.68
C ASP A 267 -18.01 -13.75 -12.11
N PHE A 268 -19.01 -13.02 -11.59
CA PHE A 268 -18.79 -11.74 -10.91
C PHE A 268 -17.92 -11.92 -9.66
N VAL A 269 -18.22 -12.91 -8.83
CA VAL A 269 -17.46 -13.20 -7.61
C VAL A 269 -16.01 -13.57 -7.95
N LYS A 270 -15.80 -14.43 -8.94
CA LYS A 270 -14.45 -14.81 -9.43
C LYS A 270 -13.65 -13.59 -9.89
N LYS A 271 -14.29 -12.70 -10.67
CA LYS A 271 -13.65 -11.48 -11.16
C LYS A 271 -13.23 -10.53 -10.03
N ASN A 272 -14.12 -10.33 -9.05
CA ASN A 272 -13.84 -9.47 -7.90
C ASN A 272 -12.76 -10.07 -6.99
N TYR A 273 -12.81 -11.38 -6.75
CA TYR A 273 -11.79 -12.08 -5.96
C TYR A 273 -10.41 -11.96 -6.60
N LYS A 274 -10.32 -12.15 -7.92
CA LYS A 274 -9.06 -11.96 -8.64
C LYS A 274 -8.56 -10.52 -8.55
N LYS A 275 -9.46 -9.54 -8.67
CA LYS A 275 -9.10 -8.12 -8.51
C LYS A 275 -8.55 -7.83 -7.11
N GLU A 276 -9.17 -8.39 -6.07
CA GLU A 276 -8.69 -8.24 -4.69
C GLU A 276 -7.32 -8.90 -4.49
N GLN A 277 -7.09 -10.09 -5.09
CA GLN A 277 -5.76 -10.72 -5.08
C GLN A 277 -4.70 -9.85 -5.77
N ASP A 278 -5.04 -9.26 -6.92
CA ASP A 278 -4.15 -8.33 -7.61
C ASP A 278 -3.86 -7.08 -6.76
N GLU A 279 -4.84 -6.58 -5.99
CA GLU A 279 -4.67 -5.44 -5.08
C GLU A 279 -3.74 -5.74 -3.90
N VAL A 280 -3.76 -6.97 -3.37
CA VAL A 280 -2.84 -7.42 -2.29
C VAL A 280 -1.38 -7.39 -2.72
N GLU A 281 -1.10 -7.55 -4.03
CA GLU A 281 0.24 -7.45 -4.58
C GLU A 281 0.75 -6.00 -4.74
N LEU A 282 -0.12 -5.01 -4.50
CA LEU A 282 0.26 -3.59 -4.57
C LEU A 282 1.12 -3.20 -3.36
N THR A 283 1.99 -2.23 -3.57
CA THR A 283 2.76 -1.65 -2.46
C THR A 283 1.88 -0.78 -1.58
N ASP A 284 2.16 -0.73 -0.27
CA ASP A 284 1.49 0.18 0.66
C ASP A 284 1.68 1.66 0.27
N LEU A 285 2.75 1.97 -0.45
CA LEU A 285 3.06 3.31 -0.92
C LEU A 285 2.58 3.51 -2.36
N PHE A 286 1.59 4.38 -2.55
CA PHE A 286 1.00 4.77 -3.83
C PHE A 286 0.27 3.64 -4.60
N ASN A 287 -0.11 2.55 -3.94
CA ASN A 287 -0.83 1.42 -4.54
C ASN A 287 -0.20 0.93 -5.85
N ARG A 288 1.13 0.78 -5.88
CA ARG A 288 1.87 0.35 -7.07
C ARG A 288 2.11 -1.15 -7.04
N LYS A 289 1.89 -1.81 -8.18
CA LYS A 289 2.29 -3.20 -8.34
C LYS A 289 3.79 -3.27 -8.59
N GLN A 290 4.50 -4.05 -7.77
CA GLN A 290 5.90 -4.35 -8.00
C GLN A 290 6.00 -5.45 -9.04
N GLU A 291 6.78 -5.18 -10.09
CA GLU A 291 7.09 -6.17 -11.12
C GLU A 291 8.30 -7.00 -10.70
N SER A 292 8.40 -8.20 -11.23
CA SER A 292 9.63 -8.98 -11.10
C SER A 292 10.81 -8.20 -11.67
N ARG A 293 12.02 -8.48 -11.14
CA ARG A 293 13.24 -7.85 -11.64
C ARG A 293 13.32 -7.92 -13.17
N ARG A 294 13.68 -6.80 -13.82
CA ARG A 294 14.05 -6.74 -15.22
C ARG A 294 15.23 -7.69 -15.50
N GLY A 295 15.45 -8.05 -16.75
CA GLY A 295 16.63 -8.81 -17.14
C GLY A 295 17.94 -8.17 -16.68
N GLU A 296 19.02 -8.94 -16.60
CA GLU A 296 20.33 -8.43 -16.19
C GLU A 296 20.99 -7.53 -17.25
N MET A 297 20.59 -7.71 -18.50
CA MET A 297 21.08 -6.92 -19.63
C MET A 297 19.94 -6.28 -20.39
N ALA A 298 20.21 -5.12 -21.00
CA ALA A 298 19.30 -4.48 -21.92
C ALA A 298 20.04 -3.82 -23.07
N ILE A 299 19.40 -3.80 -24.24
CA ILE A 299 19.79 -2.98 -25.37
C ILE A 299 18.81 -1.83 -25.48
N SER A 300 19.34 -0.61 -25.56
CA SER A 300 18.59 0.63 -25.69
C SER A 300 18.83 1.26 -27.05
N ALA A 301 17.78 1.62 -27.75
CA ALA A 301 17.84 2.42 -28.97
C ALA A 301 16.99 3.67 -28.79
N ALA A 302 17.58 4.84 -29.05
CA ALA A 302 16.87 6.11 -28.88
C ALA A 302 17.24 7.13 -29.97
N GLY A 303 16.27 7.97 -30.34
CA GLY A 303 16.43 9.09 -31.22
C GLY A 303 15.84 10.35 -30.62
N GLY A 304 16.26 11.50 -31.11
CA GLY A 304 15.73 12.77 -30.62
C GLY A 304 16.51 13.98 -31.08
N LEU A 305 16.42 15.04 -30.28
CA LEU A 305 16.95 16.35 -30.61
C LEU A 305 18.22 16.66 -29.82
N SER A 306 19.13 17.32 -30.46
CA SER A 306 20.37 17.82 -29.87
C SER A 306 20.59 19.28 -30.22
N LYS A 307 21.20 20.02 -29.29
CA LYS A 307 21.54 21.42 -29.45
C LYS A 307 22.92 21.69 -28.84
N ILE A 308 23.78 22.35 -29.56
CA ILE A 308 25.06 22.86 -29.04
C ILE A 308 24.84 24.17 -28.28
N VAL A 309 25.60 24.41 -27.26
CA VAL A 309 25.75 25.68 -26.57
C VAL A 309 27.23 25.95 -26.47
N GLY A 310 27.73 26.75 -27.37
CA GLY A 310 29.11 27.17 -27.52
C GLY A 310 29.19 28.66 -27.78
N ASP A 311 30.16 29.09 -28.57
CA ASP A 311 30.48 30.49 -28.85
C ASP A 311 29.49 31.20 -29.78
N TYR A 312 28.80 30.45 -30.64
CA TYR A 312 27.82 31.00 -31.57
C TYR A 312 26.42 31.05 -30.96
N SER A 313 25.72 32.19 -31.10
CA SER A 313 24.44 32.46 -30.46
C SER A 313 23.24 31.69 -31.05
N ASP A 314 23.29 31.33 -32.34
CA ASP A 314 22.10 30.85 -33.08
C ASP A 314 22.12 29.34 -33.31
N ALA A 315 22.38 28.56 -32.28
CA ALA A 315 22.38 27.11 -32.34
C ALA A 315 20.98 26.53 -32.62
N GLU A 316 20.92 25.55 -33.50
CA GLU A 316 19.72 24.88 -33.98
C GLU A 316 19.53 23.51 -33.32
N PHE A 317 18.26 23.07 -33.21
CA PHE A 317 17.96 21.71 -32.85
C PHE A 317 18.12 20.77 -34.04
N ASN A 318 18.93 19.75 -33.87
CA ASN A 318 19.19 18.76 -34.91
C ASN A 318 18.89 17.35 -34.41
N MET A 319 18.64 16.45 -35.33
CA MET A 319 18.37 15.05 -35.00
C MET A 319 19.66 14.28 -34.68
N GLY A 320 19.51 13.34 -33.75
CA GLY A 320 20.56 12.39 -33.44
C GLY A 320 19.95 11.09 -32.90
N ALA A 321 20.75 10.05 -32.93
CA ALA A 321 20.36 8.72 -32.43
C ALA A 321 21.52 8.08 -31.67
N ASP A 322 21.20 7.18 -30.78
CA ASP A 322 22.18 6.38 -30.03
C ASP A 322 21.69 4.97 -29.70
N LEU A 323 22.65 4.12 -29.54
CA LEU A 323 22.50 2.76 -29.04
C LEU A 323 23.30 2.61 -27.75
N ARG A 324 22.72 1.93 -26.76
CA ARG A 324 23.40 1.63 -25.49
C ARG A 324 23.17 0.18 -25.11
N ILE A 325 24.19 -0.46 -24.58
CA ILE A 325 24.11 -1.76 -23.91
C ILE A 325 24.17 -1.46 -22.41
N LYS A 326 23.24 -1.99 -21.67
CA LYS A 326 23.12 -1.80 -20.22
C LYS A 326 23.34 -3.13 -19.49
N TYR A 327 24.05 -3.08 -18.38
CA TYR A 327 24.23 -4.20 -17.47
C TYR A 327 23.80 -3.80 -16.06
N PHE A 328 22.78 -4.48 -15.52
CA PHE A 328 22.23 -4.25 -14.19
C PHE A 328 22.99 -5.08 -13.16
N LEU A 329 23.38 -4.46 -12.06
CA LEU A 329 24.05 -5.15 -10.94
C LEU A 329 23.06 -6.04 -10.17
N LYS A 330 23.59 -6.85 -9.24
CA LYS A 330 22.74 -7.64 -8.30
C LYS A 330 21.69 -6.79 -7.59
N ASN A 331 22.04 -5.55 -7.22
CA ASN A 331 21.05 -4.56 -6.77
C ASN A 331 20.51 -3.84 -8.03
N PRO A 332 19.23 -4.03 -8.38
CA PRO A 332 18.65 -3.51 -9.62
C PRO A 332 18.55 -1.98 -9.65
N LYS A 333 18.89 -1.29 -8.57
CA LYS A 333 19.01 0.17 -8.54
C LYS A 333 20.19 0.69 -9.34
N TYR A 334 21.20 -0.14 -9.62
CA TYR A 334 22.44 0.29 -10.24
C TYR A 334 22.68 -0.44 -11.56
N ALA A 335 23.08 0.31 -12.57
CA ALA A 335 23.49 -0.25 -13.85
C ALA A 335 24.69 0.50 -14.43
N PHE A 336 25.44 -0.19 -15.27
CA PHE A 336 26.41 0.41 -16.16
C PHE A 336 25.89 0.35 -17.59
N SER A 337 26.18 1.40 -18.38
CA SER A 337 25.86 1.38 -19.79
C SER A 337 27.03 1.84 -20.64
N LEU A 338 27.19 1.18 -21.80
CA LEU A 338 28.08 1.55 -22.86
C LEU A 338 27.23 2.06 -24.01
N GLY A 339 27.51 3.25 -24.50
CA GLY A 339 26.74 3.88 -25.55
C GLY A 339 27.60 4.39 -26.71
N VAL A 340 27.02 4.33 -27.90
CA VAL A 340 27.52 4.97 -29.09
C VAL A 340 26.41 5.73 -29.80
N GLY A 341 26.70 6.89 -30.33
CA GLY A 341 25.69 7.75 -30.95
C GLY A 341 26.23 8.56 -32.12
N SER A 342 25.31 9.10 -32.88
CA SER A 342 25.61 10.07 -33.93
C SER A 342 24.58 11.20 -33.87
N THR A 343 25.08 12.42 -33.98
CA THR A 343 24.27 13.64 -33.90
C THR A 343 24.83 14.67 -34.86
N THR A 344 23.95 15.40 -35.54
CA THR A 344 24.36 16.60 -36.30
C THR A 344 24.20 17.81 -35.38
N LEU A 345 25.18 18.70 -35.40
CA LEU A 345 25.16 19.99 -34.69
C LEU A 345 25.24 21.10 -35.72
N SER A 346 24.48 22.18 -35.54
CA SER A 346 24.55 23.34 -36.44
C SER A 346 24.23 24.64 -35.72
N ASN A 347 24.85 25.69 -36.26
CA ASN A 347 24.53 27.09 -36.01
C ASN A 347 24.26 27.74 -37.36
N LYS A 348 23.12 28.40 -37.58
CA LYS A 348 22.65 29.06 -38.78
C LYS A 348 23.77 29.43 -39.80
N ASN A 349 24.02 28.64 -40.81
CA ASN A 349 24.96 28.86 -41.89
C ASN A 349 26.45 29.09 -41.52
N ILE A 350 26.81 29.03 -40.23
CA ILE A 350 28.19 29.23 -39.76
C ILE A 350 28.88 27.91 -39.53
N PHE A 351 28.17 26.98 -38.82
CA PHE A 351 28.71 25.70 -38.45
C PHE A 351 27.68 24.60 -38.69
N LYS A 352 28.10 23.49 -39.28
CA LYS A 352 27.30 22.28 -39.42
C LYS A 352 28.21 21.08 -39.48
N GLU A 353 28.18 20.24 -38.46
CA GLU A 353 29.01 19.05 -38.38
C GLU A 353 28.25 17.87 -37.81
N SER A 354 28.53 16.69 -38.38
CA SER A 354 28.04 15.42 -37.82
C SER A 354 29.11 14.84 -36.94
N ILE A 355 28.75 14.54 -35.70
CA ILE A 355 29.63 14.00 -34.69
C ILE A 355 29.24 12.58 -34.35
N PHE A 356 30.22 11.78 -33.95
CA PHE A 356 30.06 10.50 -33.25
C PHE A 356 30.38 10.68 -31.80
N ASP A 357 29.60 10.05 -30.92
CA ASP A 357 29.87 10.02 -29.51
C ASP A 357 29.97 8.58 -29.00
N SER A 358 30.85 8.37 -28.06
CA SER A 358 30.97 7.15 -27.27
C SER A 358 30.95 7.49 -25.79
N ASN A 359 30.34 6.63 -24.97
CA ASN A 359 30.18 6.92 -23.54
C ASN A 359 30.06 5.67 -22.69
N VAL A 360 30.52 5.79 -21.45
CA VAL A 360 30.32 4.83 -20.36
C VAL A 360 29.58 5.56 -19.25
N ASN A 361 28.47 5.01 -18.80
CA ASN A 361 27.67 5.65 -17.76
C ASN A 361 27.46 4.71 -16.59
N PHE A 362 27.35 5.31 -15.41
CA PHE A 362 26.77 4.71 -14.22
C PHE A 362 25.36 5.26 -14.04
N GLU A 363 24.38 4.37 -13.97
CA GLU A 363 22.95 4.71 -13.91
C GLU A 363 22.37 4.30 -12.54
N TYR A 364 21.54 5.16 -11.95
CA TYR A 364 20.82 4.92 -10.71
C TYR A 364 19.30 4.99 -10.96
N TYR A 365 18.62 3.87 -10.71
CA TYR A 365 17.17 3.71 -10.84
C TYR A 365 16.51 3.86 -9.48
N LEU A 366 15.58 4.83 -9.34
CA LEU A 366 14.89 5.07 -8.07
C LEU A 366 13.96 3.90 -7.71
N LEU A 367 13.21 3.40 -8.67
CA LEU A 367 12.10 2.46 -8.49
C LEU A 367 12.25 1.27 -9.46
N PRO A 368 13.28 0.43 -9.31
CA PRO A 368 13.66 -0.58 -10.32
C PRO A 368 12.60 -1.68 -10.53
N ASN A 369 11.70 -1.88 -9.56
CA ASN A 369 10.64 -2.90 -9.64
C ASN A 369 9.28 -2.33 -10.05
N ASP A 370 9.19 -1.02 -10.33
CA ASP A 370 7.96 -0.38 -10.79
C ASP A 370 7.92 -0.30 -12.32
N ARG A 371 6.72 -0.22 -12.89
CA ARG A 371 6.54 0.00 -14.33
C ARG A 371 7.08 1.34 -14.77
N LEU A 372 6.85 2.40 -13.99
CA LEU A 372 7.40 3.73 -14.24
C LEU A 372 8.57 3.97 -13.30
N THR A 373 9.75 4.11 -13.87
CA THR A 373 11.00 4.25 -13.13
C THR A 373 11.75 5.50 -13.53
N PRO A 374 11.86 6.51 -12.66
CA PRO A 374 12.82 7.58 -12.83
C PRO A 374 14.25 7.06 -12.63
N TYR A 375 15.18 7.54 -13.43
CA TYR A 375 16.61 7.24 -13.26
C TYR A 375 17.48 8.45 -13.56
N ALA A 376 18.64 8.48 -12.96
CA ALA A 376 19.68 9.46 -13.22
C ALA A 376 20.98 8.75 -13.60
N TYR A 377 21.85 9.41 -14.33
CA TYR A 377 23.13 8.84 -14.70
C TYR A 377 24.21 9.91 -14.84
N VAL A 378 25.42 9.45 -14.67
CA VAL A 378 26.64 10.22 -14.92
C VAL A 378 27.61 9.37 -15.73
N GLY A 379 28.41 9.99 -16.55
CA GLY A 379 29.31 9.22 -17.39
C GLY A 379 30.46 10.05 -17.99
N LEU A 380 31.38 9.31 -18.57
CA LEU A 380 32.52 9.82 -19.30
C LEU A 380 32.46 9.29 -20.72
N GLY A 381 33.05 10.02 -21.65
CA GLY A 381 33.06 9.60 -23.03
C GLY A 381 33.90 10.49 -23.92
N SER A 382 33.70 10.33 -25.21
CA SER A 382 34.35 11.16 -26.24
C SER A 382 33.37 11.55 -27.31
N VAL A 383 33.66 12.68 -27.92
CA VAL A 383 32.99 13.19 -29.12
C VAL A 383 34.04 13.33 -30.23
N SER A 384 33.78 12.74 -31.37
CA SER A 384 34.67 12.78 -32.51
C SER A 384 33.91 13.33 -33.72
N ASN A 385 34.61 14.05 -34.64
CA ASN A 385 34.07 14.43 -35.91
C ASN A 385 33.83 13.18 -36.80
N LYS A 386 33.07 13.32 -37.87
CA LYS A 386 32.68 12.23 -38.78
C LYS A 386 33.89 11.44 -39.31
N ASN A 387 35.01 12.09 -39.49
CA ASN A 387 36.24 11.49 -40.04
C ASN A 387 37.17 10.92 -38.96
N LEU A 388 36.78 10.99 -37.66
CA LEU A 388 37.55 10.55 -36.50
C LEU A 388 38.95 11.20 -36.36
N ASN A 389 39.16 12.34 -37.05
CA ASN A 389 40.46 13.05 -37.04
C ASN A 389 40.66 13.88 -35.77
N VAL A 390 39.56 14.30 -35.14
CA VAL A 390 39.57 15.10 -33.92
C VAL A 390 38.64 14.45 -32.92
N THR A 391 39.13 14.25 -31.72
CA THR A 391 38.39 13.62 -30.62
C THR A 391 38.53 14.47 -29.36
N TYR A 392 37.40 14.83 -28.77
CA TYR A 392 37.31 15.58 -27.53
C TYR A 392 36.77 14.70 -26.44
N PHE A 393 37.37 14.79 -25.29
CA PHE A 393 36.84 14.12 -24.08
C PHE A 393 35.59 14.82 -23.56
N LYS A 394 34.63 14.08 -23.04
CA LYS A 394 33.39 14.65 -22.48
C LYS A 394 33.03 14.03 -21.11
N PHE A 395 32.46 14.86 -20.27
CA PHE A 395 31.70 14.45 -19.10
C PHE A 395 30.21 14.61 -19.44
N GLN A 396 29.39 13.64 -19.02
CA GLN A 396 27.93 13.73 -19.23
C GLN A 396 27.16 13.37 -17.97
N TYR A 397 26.01 14.00 -17.83
CA TYR A 397 25.01 13.63 -16.86
C TYR A 397 23.61 13.81 -17.43
N GLY A 398 22.66 13.06 -16.89
CA GLY A 398 21.29 13.12 -17.35
C GLY A 398 20.30 12.47 -16.41
N VAL A 399 19.04 12.74 -16.74
CA VAL A 399 17.89 12.12 -16.07
C VAL A 399 16.98 11.50 -17.11
N GLY A 400 16.27 10.46 -16.72
CA GLY A 400 15.33 9.79 -17.59
C GLY A 400 14.15 9.19 -16.86
N LEU A 401 13.15 8.86 -17.64
CA LEU A 401 12.00 8.09 -17.24
C LEU A 401 11.94 6.84 -18.10
N GLU A 402 11.66 5.71 -17.50
CA GLU A 402 11.39 4.47 -18.20
C GLU A 402 10.02 3.95 -17.82
N TYR A 403 9.24 3.55 -18.83
CA TYR A 403 7.95 2.90 -18.64
C TYR A 403 7.97 1.50 -19.25
N LEU A 404 7.82 0.46 -18.42
CA LEU A 404 7.73 -0.92 -18.88
C LEU A 404 6.35 -1.20 -19.51
N VAL A 405 6.36 -1.48 -20.80
CA VAL A 405 5.18 -1.95 -21.54
C VAL A 405 4.96 -3.44 -21.26
N THR A 406 6.06 -4.19 -21.27
CA THR A 406 6.12 -5.61 -20.89
C THR A 406 7.37 -5.85 -20.05
N ASN A 407 7.52 -7.01 -19.44
CA ASN A 407 8.74 -7.36 -18.67
C ASN A 407 10.03 -7.32 -19.50
N LYS A 408 9.91 -7.33 -20.85
CA LYS A 408 11.06 -7.30 -21.78
C LYS A 408 11.19 -6.01 -22.56
N LEU A 409 10.18 -5.14 -22.56
CA LEU A 409 10.15 -3.93 -23.38
C LEU A 409 9.82 -2.70 -22.53
N GLY A 410 10.71 -1.74 -22.50
CA GLY A 410 10.52 -0.43 -21.87
C GLY A 410 10.56 0.71 -22.87
N LEU A 411 9.72 1.73 -22.68
CA LEU A 411 9.81 3.02 -23.36
C LEU A 411 10.67 3.94 -22.50
N ILE A 412 11.56 4.68 -23.13
CA ILE A 412 12.44 5.62 -22.44
C ILE A 412 12.29 7.04 -22.97
N LEU A 413 12.39 7.99 -22.06
CA LEU A 413 12.58 9.40 -22.33
C LEU A 413 13.72 9.90 -21.46
N ARG A 414 14.71 10.56 -22.01
CA ARG A 414 15.84 11.09 -21.25
C ARG A 414 16.30 12.44 -21.75
N GLY A 415 16.77 13.26 -20.83
CA GLY A 415 17.48 14.51 -21.06
C GLY A 415 18.89 14.41 -20.52
N GLU A 416 19.87 14.83 -21.28
CA GLU A 416 21.27 14.82 -20.88
C GLU A 416 22.02 16.09 -21.30
N GLN A 417 23.00 16.43 -20.51
CA GLN A 417 23.99 17.45 -20.84
C GLN A 417 25.36 16.82 -20.95
N ASN A 418 26.03 17.10 -22.05
CA ASN A 418 27.43 16.75 -22.29
C ASN A 418 28.27 18.03 -22.17
N ILE A 419 29.32 17.99 -21.39
CA ILE A 419 30.31 19.05 -21.22
C ILE A 419 31.59 18.55 -21.85
N LEU A 420 32.07 19.21 -22.82
CA LEU A 420 33.33 18.86 -23.51
C LEU A 420 34.51 19.47 -22.74
N ALA A 421 35.63 18.77 -22.69
CA ALA A 421 36.88 19.30 -22.16
C ALA A 421 37.63 20.09 -23.27
N SER A 422 36.91 20.86 -24.05
CA SER A 422 37.44 21.70 -25.14
C SER A 422 36.41 22.70 -25.60
N ASP A 423 36.89 23.87 -25.98
CA ASP A 423 36.13 24.99 -26.52
C ASP A 423 36.32 25.12 -28.05
N ASN A 424 36.68 24.02 -28.73
CA ASN A 424 37.03 24.07 -30.16
C ASN A 424 36.16 23.14 -31.03
N LEU A 425 34.97 22.76 -30.57
CA LEU A 425 34.08 21.91 -31.37
C LEU A 425 33.47 22.67 -32.54
N GLU A 426 33.20 23.95 -32.36
CA GLU A 426 32.68 24.84 -33.41
C GLU A 426 33.77 25.49 -34.28
N GLY A 427 35.07 25.14 -34.04
CA GLY A 427 36.21 25.74 -34.74
C GLY A 427 36.53 27.18 -34.34
N LEU A 428 35.98 27.65 -33.22
CA LEU A 428 36.24 28.96 -32.66
C LEU A 428 36.54 28.77 -31.16
N VAL A 429 37.64 29.32 -30.71
CA VAL A 429 38.00 29.32 -29.29
C VAL A 429 37.81 30.74 -28.76
N ARG A 430 36.74 30.97 -27.99
CA ARG A 430 36.44 32.29 -27.48
C ARG A 430 35.77 32.21 -26.10
N GLY A 431 36.40 32.75 -25.10
CA GLY A 431 35.87 32.80 -23.76
C GLY A 431 36.56 31.83 -22.79
N GLU A 432 35.95 31.62 -21.63
CA GLU A 432 36.46 30.77 -20.53
C GLU A 432 35.64 29.49 -20.31
N ARG A 433 34.68 29.19 -21.21
CA ARG A 433 33.70 28.09 -20.97
C ARG A 433 33.75 27.06 -22.09
N ASP A 434 33.91 25.80 -21.70
CA ASP A 434 33.88 24.65 -22.61
C ASP A 434 32.53 24.51 -23.33
N ASP A 435 32.54 23.95 -24.54
CA ASP A 435 31.36 23.65 -25.35
C ASP A 435 30.46 22.62 -24.65
N LYS A 436 29.15 22.83 -24.77
CA LYS A 436 28.12 21.93 -24.16
C LYS A 436 27.13 21.46 -25.23
N ILE A 437 26.67 20.22 -25.08
CA ILE A 437 25.63 19.66 -25.94
C ILE A 437 24.47 19.19 -25.05
N TRP A 438 23.27 19.70 -25.36
CA TRP A 438 22.03 19.23 -24.79
C TRP A 438 21.37 18.20 -25.68
N ASN A 439 20.97 17.07 -25.14
CA ASN A 439 20.24 16.04 -25.85
C ASN A 439 18.93 15.72 -25.14
N VAL A 440 17.87 15.58 -25.93
CA VAL A 440 16.59 15.00 -25.49
C VAL A 440 16.29 13.81 -26.39
N ARG A 441 16.21 12.62 -25.80
CA ARG A 441 16.05 11.36 -26.52
C ARG A 441 14.83 10.60 -26.05
N ALA A 442 14.09 10.02 -26.98
CA ALA A 442 13.03 9.05 -26.74
C ALA A 442 13.36 7.74 -27.46
N GLY A 443 13.03 6.62 -26.85
CA GLY A 443 13.40 5.33 -27.42
C GLY A 443 12.85 4.14 -26.67
N ILE A 444 13.48 3.00 -26.88
CA ILE A 444 13.08 1.72 -26.33
C ILE A 444 14.27 1.01 -25.65
N ASN A 445 13.97 0.29 -24.58
CA ASN A 445 14.87 -0.67 -23.94
C ASN A 445 14.32 -2.08 -24.16
N PHE A 446 15.16 -2.99 -24.59
CA PHE A 446 14.84 -4.40 -24.70
C PHE A 446 15.68 -5.19 -23.69
N TYR A 447 15.03 -5.94 -22.81
CA TYR A 447 15.62 -6.69 -21.68
C TYR A 447 15.77 -8.17 -21.99
N PHE A 448 16.88 -8.76 -21.51
CA PHE A 448 17.21 -10.18 -21.67
C PHE A 448 17.29 -10.89 -20.31
#